data_ffe197db94ef9db9f8800497a3215c10
#
_entry.id   ffe197db94ef9db9f8800497a3215c10
#
_cell.length_a   1.000
_cell.length_b   1.000
_cell.length_c   1.000
_cell.angle_alpha   90.00
_cell.angle_beta   90.00
_cell.angle_gamma   90.00
#
_symmetry.space_group_name_H-M   'P 1'
#
loop_
_entity.id
_entity.type
_entity.pdbx_description
1 polymer ?
#
loop_
_entity_poly.entity_id
_entity_poly.type
_entity_poly.pdbx_seq_one_letter_code
_entity_poly.pdbx_strand_id
1 'polypeptide(L)'
;MLADLTDKRYISGILEDFQEMLDLLFVHWNVNPVMINLGFISLRWYSVLFVSGFILGWFIFRWFFRREGVKEELLDSLLYTLLIGTIVGARLGHCIFYQPDYYFGSWQGSLEIFMPWKGGLASHGGTIVLFFAMM
;
A
#
# COMPACT_ATOMS: atom_id res chain seq x y z
N MET A 1 25.37 31.03 39.31
CA MET A 1 24.92 31.06 37.91
C MET A 1 25.07 29.73 37.18
N LEU A 2 26.06 28.88 37.46
CA LEU A 2 26.19 27.54 36.88
C LEU A 2 25.43 26.43 37.63
N ALA A 3 25.06 26.65 38.89
CA ALA A 3 24.30 25.71 39.73
C ALA A 3 22.80 25.59 39.34
N ASP A 4 22.28 26.55 38.60
CA ASP A 4 20.85 26.60 38.21
C ASP A 4 20.57 25.73 36.96
N LEU A 5 21.58 25.42 36.19
CA LEU A 5 21.44 24.58 34.98
C LEU A 5 21.33 23.07 35.28
N THR A 6 21.64 22.67 36.53
CA THR A 6 21.58 21.26 36.97
C THR A 6 20.29 20.97 37.79
N ASP A 7 19.44 21.96 38.04
CA ASP A 7 18.16 21.73 38.71
C ASP A 7 17.27 20.84 37.80
N LYS A 8 16.89 19.69 38.33
CA LYS A 8 16.01 18.74 37.62
C LYS A 8 14.72 19.39 37.12
N ARG A 9 14.21 20.41 37.82
CA ARG A 9 13.01 21.15 37.43
C ARG A 9 13.21 22.04 36.21
N TYR A 10 14.39 22.64 36.07
CA TYR A 10 14.72 23.45 34.88
C TYR A 10 14.89 22.57 33.65
N ILE A 11 15.57 21.44 33.82
CA ILE A 11 15.77 20.48 32.74
C ILE A 11 14.43 19.84 32.31
N SER A 12 13.55 19.47 33.28
CA SER A 12 12.22 18.93 32.94
C SER A 12 11.36 19.93 32.18
N GLY A 13 11.38 21.21 32.55
CA GLY A 13 10.66 22.26 31.83
C GLY A 13 11.14 22.41 30.38
N ILE A 14 12.46 22.43 30.14
CA ILE A 14 13.00 22.47 28.78
C ILE A 14 12.60 21.23 27.96
N LEU A 15 12.60 20.06 28.60
CA LEU A 15 12.20 18.82 27.93
C LEU A 15 10.70 18.81 27.58
N GLU A 16 9.85 19.33 28.46
CA GLU A 16 8.42 19.48 28.22
C GLU A 16 8.16 20.46 27.07
N ASP A 17 8.78 21.63 27.07
CA ASP A 17 8.70 22.62 25.98
C ASP A 17 9.18 22.04 24.65
N PHE A 18 10.27 21.27 24.68
CA PHE A 18 10.80 20.61 23.49
C PHE A 18 9.86 19.51 22.97
N GLN A 19 9.25 18.75 23.88
CA GLN A 19 8.26 17.73 23.54
C GLN A 19 7.01 18.37 22.91
N GLU A 20 6.51 19.45 23.48
CA GLU A 20 5.37 20.21 22.95
C GLU A 20 5.69 20.77 21.55
N MET A 21 6.88 21.30 21.37
CA MET A 21 7.34 21.77 20.05
C MET A 21 7.43 20.63 19.03
N LEU A 22 7.92 19.44 19.43
CA LEU A 22 7.94 18.27 18.57
C LEU A 22 6.53 17.81 18.20
N ASP A 23 5.60 17.82 19.17
CA ASP A 23 4.21 17.44 18.92
C ASP A 23 3.50 18.38 17.94
N LEU A 24 3.88 19.66 17.91
CA LEU A 24 3.40 20.62 16.90
C LEU A 24 4.01 20.38 15.49
N LEU A 25 5.20 19.80 15.42
CA LEU A 25 5.87 19.50 14.16
C LEU A 25 5.40 18.18 13.54
N PHE A 26 4.86 17.27 14.34
CA PHE A 26 4.35 15.98 13.87
C PHE A 26 2.83 16.02 13.66
N VAL A 27 2.41 15.68 12.45
CA VAL A 27 0.99 15.44 12.18
C VAL A 27 0.60 14.09 12.79
N HIS A 28 -0.13 14.12 13.90
CA HIS A 28 -0.70 12.93 14.52
C HIS A 28 -1.82 12.37 13.64
N TRP A 29 -1.46 11.49 12.70
CA TRP A 29 -2.40 10.82 11.83
C TRP A 29 -3.04 9.65 12.57
N ASN A 30 -4.22 9.86 13.13
CA ASN A 30 -4.94 8.85 13.92
C ASN A 30 -6.23 8.38 13.25
N VAL A 31 -6.22 8.27 11.91
CA VAL A 31 -7.36 7.77 11.15
C VAL A 31 -7.35 6.24 11.18
N ASN A 32 -8.50 5.64 11.50
CA ASN A 32 -8.65 4.19 11.43
C ASN A 32 -8.34 3.71 10.00
N PRO A 33 -7.35 2.83 9.79
CA PRO A 33 -7.00 2.35 8.46
C PRO A 33 -8.09 1.50 7.82
N VAL A 34 -9.04 1.00 8.60
CA VAL A 34 -10.19 0.23 8.14
C VAL A 34 -11.36 1.15 7.89
N MET A 35 -11.82 1.24 6.63
CA MET A 35 -12.99 2.03 6.24
C MET A 35 -14.29 1.34 6.64
N ILE A 36 -14.43 0.06 6.28
CA ILE A 36 -15.61 -0.77 6.56
C ILE A 36 -15.16 -2.16 6.95
N ASN A 37 -15.75 -2.71 8.01
CA ASN A 37 -15.54 -4.09 8.43
C ASN A 37 -16.83 -4.89 8.19
N LEU A 38 -16.78 -5.80 7.21
CA LEU A 38 -17.90 -6.68 6.84
C LEU A 38 -17.81 -8.06 7.54
N GLY A 39 -16.99 -8.19 8.57
CA GLY A 39 -16.79 -9.42 9.31
C GLY A 39 -15.77 -10.37 8.67
N PHE A 40 -16.01 -10.79 7.44
CA PHE A 40 -15.11 -11.69 6.69
C PHE A 40 -14.09 -10.93 5.81
N ILE A 41 -14.37 -9.67 5.48
CA ILE A 41 -13.47 -8.77 4.74
C ILE A 41 -13.40 -7.42 5.43
N SER A 42 -12.20 -6.94 5.76
CA SER A 42 -11.94 -5.59 6.21
C SER A 42 -11.48 -4.72 5.04
N LEU A 43 -12.33 -3.80 4.60
CA LEU A 43 -12.01 -2.86 3.53
C LEU A 43 -11.19 -1.70 4.09
N ARG A 44 -9.94 -1.58 3.65
CA ARG A 44 -9.03 -0.51 4.05
C ARG A 44 -9.11 0.67 3.08
N TRP A 45 -8.92 1.88 3.58
CA TRP A 45 -8.83 3.10 2.76
C TRP A 45 -7.84 2.97 1.61
N TYR A 46 -6.68 2.36 1.89
CA TYR A 46 -5.67 2.10 0.86
C TYR A 46 -6.22 1.28 -0.32
N SER A 47 -6.99 0.23 -0.04
CA SER A 47 -7.55 -0.63 -1.09
C SER A 47 -8.58 0.12 -1.95
N VAL A 48 -9.40 0.97 -1.32
CA VAL A 48 -10.38 1.80 -2.05
C VAL A 48 -9.68 2.80 -2.96
N LEU A 49 -8.66 3.49 -2.44
CA LEU A 49 -7.88 4.45 -3.23
C LEU A 49 -7.12 3.76 -4.37
N PHE A 50 -6.59 2.57 -4.12
CA PHE A 50 -5.89 1.78 -5.13
C PHE A 50 -6.83 1.39 -6.28
N VAL A 51 -8.00 0.83 -5.97
CA VAL A 51 -9.02 0.48 -6.99
C VAL A 51 -9.54 1.72 -7.71
N SER A 52 -9.77 2.83 -7.01
CA SER A 52 -10.20 4.08 -7.65
C SER A 52 -9.16 4.61 -8.64
N GLY A 53 -7.87 4.41 -8.37
CA GLY A 53 -6.79 4.73 -9.30
C GLY A 53 -6.90 3.96 -10.63
N PHE A 54 -7.23 2.68 -10.59
CA PHE A 54 -7.48 1.88 -11.80
C PHE A 54 -8.70 2.37 -12.58
N ILE A 55 -9.79 2.70 -11.88
CA ILE A 55 -11.02 3.23 -12.51
C ILE A 55 -10.74 4.57 -13.20
N LEU A 56 -10.06 5.49 -12.52
CA LEU A 56 -9.67 6.77 -13.09
C LEU A 56 -8.71 6.60 -14.28
N GLY A 57 -7.73 5.72 -14.14
CA GLY A 57 -6.81 5.36 -15.21
C GLY A 57 -7.54 4.85 -16.44
N TRP A 58 -8.51 3.95 -16.26
CA TRP A 58 -9.34 3.43 -17.35
C TRP A 58 -10.10 4.55 -18.09
N PHE A 59 -10.73 5.49 -17.38
CA PHE A 59 -11.42 6.63 -18.00
C PHE A 59 -10.47 7.52 -18.80
N ILE A 60 -9.29 7.82 -18.25
CA ILE A 60 -8.26 8.64 -18.91
C ILE A 60 -7.75 7.95 -20.17
N PHE A 61 -7.36 6.67 -20.08
CA PHE A 61 -6.86 5.91 -21.23
C PHE A 61 -7.94 5.71 -22.31
N ARG A 62 -9.18 5.48 -21.91
CA ARG A 62 -10.31 5.39 -22.84
C ARG A 62 -10.49 6.69 -23.63
N TRP A 63 -10.35 7.83 -22.97
CA TRP A 63 -10.40 9.11 -23.66
C TRP A 63 -9.23 9.27 -24.66
N PHE A 64 -8.00 8.88 -24.28
CA PHE A 64 -6.85 8.90 -25.18
C PHE A 64 -7.05 7.95 -26.36
N PHE A 65 -7.45 6.70 -26.14
CA PHE A 65 -7.64 5.71 -27.21
C PHE A 65 -8.67 6.15 -28.24
N ARG A 66 -9.77 6.72 -27.79
CA ARG A 66 -10.78 7.31 -28.69
C ARG A 66 -10.23 8.47 -29.52
N ARG A 67 -9.41 9.32 -28.90
CA ARG A 67 -8.80 10.45 -29.57
C ARG A 67 -7.78 10.02 -30.64
N GLU A 68 -6.99 9.00 -30.36
CA GLU A 68 -5.97 8.45 -31.26
C GLU A 68 -6.52 7.41 -32.24
N GLY A 69 -7.81 7.11 -32.20
CA GLY A 69 -8.44 6.10 -33.09
C GLY A 69 -8.00 4.67 -32.79
N VAL A 70 -7.49 4.39 -31.61
CA VAL A 70 -7.08 3.04 -31.17
C VAL A 70 -8.32 2.24 -30.73
N LYS A 71 -8.33 0.95 -31.04
CA LYS A 71 -9.45 0.06 -30.69
C LYS A 71 -9.63 -0.06 -29.18
N GLU A 72 -10.86 0.10 -28.69
CA GLU A 72 -11.18 -0.01 -27.26
C GLU A 72 -10.91 -1.42 -26.70
N GLU A 73 -10.95 -2.46 -27.52
CA GLU A 73 -10.61 -3.85 -27.13
C GLU A 73 -9.17 -3.99 -26.60
N LEU A 74 -8.24 -3.20 -27.16
CA LEU A 74 -6.85 -3.15 -26.68
C LEU A 74 -6.74 -2.51 -25.29
N LEU A 75 -7.60 -1.53 -25.00
CA LEU A 75 -7.67 -0.90 -23.69
C LEU A 75 -8.13 -1.89 -22.62
N ASP A 76 -9.17 -2.66 -22.91
CA ASP A 76 -9.68 -3.65 -21.96
C ASP A 76 -8.65 -4.74 -21.70
N SER A 77 -7.98 -5.23 -22.75
CA SER A 77 -6.87 -6.19 -22.62
C SER A 77 -5.72 -5.64 -21.77
N LEU A 78 -5.32 -4.39 -22.01
CA LEU A 78 -4.30 -3.70 -21.22
C LEU A 78 -4.73 -3.58 -19.74
N LEU A 79 -5.96 -3.16 -19.49
CA LEU A 79 -6.50 -3.02 -18.14
C LEU A 79 -6.48 -4.34 -17.36
N TYR A 80 -6.97 -5.42 -17.98
CA TYR A 80 -6.95 -6.75 -17.36
C TYR A 80 -5.51 -7.21 -17.09
N THR A 81 -4.61 -7.01 -18.03
CA THR A 81 -3.20 -7.37 -17.86
C THR A 81 -2.57 -6.60 -16.69
N LEU A 82 -2.81 -5.29 -16.63
CA LEU A 82 -2.30 -4.44 -15.54
C LEU A 82 -2.90 -4.83 -14.20
N LEU A 83 -4.20 -5.04 -14.13
CA LEU A 83 -4.89 -5.37 -12.88
C LEU A 83 -4.47 -6.74 -12.34
N ILE A 84 -4.59 -7.78 -13.18
CA ILE A 84 -4.23 -9.15 -12.79
C ILE A 84 -2.74 -9.26 -12.51
N GLY A 85 -1.91 -8.70 -13.40
CA GLY A 85 -0.45 -8.69 -13.23
C GLY A 85 0.00 -7.99 -11.96
N THR A 86 -0.63 -6.86 -11.61
CA THR A 86 -0.33 -6.15 -10.36
C THR A 86 -0.71 -6.98 -9.14
N ILE A 87 -1.91 -7.54 -9.11
CA ILE A 87 -2.38 -8.32 -7.95
C ILE A 87 -1.54 -9.58 -7.76
N VAL A 88 -1.34 -10.35 -8.83
CA VAL A 88 -0.56 -11.60 -8.81
C VAL A 88 0.90 -11.30 -8.48
N GLY A 89 1.48 -10.32 -9.16
CA GLY A 89 2.88 -9.94 -8.95
C GLY A 89 3.15 -9.41 -7.55
N ALA A 90 2.28 -8.53 -7.04
CA ALA A 90 2.41 -7.99 -5.70
C ALA A 90 2.25 -9.09 -4.63
N ARG A 91 1.35 -10.06 -4.86
CA ARG A 91 1.16 -11.19 -3.94
C ARG A 91 2.34 -12.14 -3.95
N LEU A 92 2.79 -12.57 -5.12
CA LEU A 92 3.97 -13.42 -5.24
C LEU A 92 5.22 -12.74 -4.70
N GLY A 93 5.40 -11.46 -5.00
CA GLY A 93 6.51 -10.68 -4.44
C GLY A 93 6.49 -10.65 -2.91
N HIS A 94 5.33 -10.49 -2.31
CA HIS A 94 5.21 -10.55 -0.85
C HIS A 94 5.60 -11.94 -0.31
N CYS A 95 5.08 -13.00 -0.89
CA CYS A 95 5.35 -14.38 -0.46
C CYS A 95 6.84 -14.73 -0.57
N ILE A 96 7.49 -14.32 -1.66
CA ILE A 96 8.89 -14.64 -1.93
C ILE A 96 9.87 -13.80 -1.10
N PHE A 97 9.64 -12.47 -1.00
CA PHE A 97 10.61 -11.56 -0.42
C PHE A 97 10.44 -11.34 1.09
N TYR A 98 9.22 -11.48 1.63
CA TYR A 98 8.97 -11.13 3.03
C TYR A 98 8.80 -12.35 3.95
N GLN A 99 8.16 -13.41 3.50
CA GLN A 99 7.85 -14.56 4.35
C GLN A 99 7.97 -15.91 3.59
N PRO A 100 9.11 -16.20 2.93
CA PRO A 100 9.26 -17.41 2.13
C PRO A 100 9.07 -18.68 2.96
N ASP A 101 9.63 -18.73 4.17
CA ASP A 101 9.56 -19.91 5.04
C ASP A 101 8.13 -20.23 5.47
N TYR A 102 7.29 -19.21 5.67
CA TYR A 102 5.89 -19.40 6.00
C TYR A 102 5.09 -19.95 4.82
N TYR A 103 5.22 -19.33 3.66
CA TYR A 103 4.41 -19.66 2.48
C TYR A 103 4.86 -20.95 1.78
N PHE A 104 6.15 -21.26 1.80
CA PHE A 104 6.70 -22.47 1.17
C PHE A 104 7.06 -23.57 2.17
N GLY A 105 7.10 -23.27 3.46
CA GLY A 105 7.40 -24.23 4.52
C GLY A 105 6.19 -24.95 5.11
N SER A 106 4.97 -24.50 4.84
CA SER A 106 3.76 -25.10 5.37
C SER A 106 2.65 -25.25 4.33
N TRP A 107 1.87 -26.31 4.43
CA TRP A 107 0.72 -26.52 3.55
C TRP A 107 -0.34 -25.42 3.68
N GLN A 108 -0.57 -24.92 4.87
CA GLN A 108 -1.50 -23.82 5.12
C GLN A 108 -1.00 -22.51 4.49
N GLY A 109 0.29 -22.20 4.64
CA GLY A 109 0.92 -21.04 4.00
C GLY A 109 0.79 -21.09 2.48
N SER A 110 1.01 -22.25 1.87
CA SER A 110 0.89 -22.43 0.42
C SER A 110 -0.51 -22.14 -0.11
N LEU A 111 -1.56 -22.52 0.64
CA LEU A 111 -2.94 -22.16 0.27
C LEU A 111 -3.22 -20.66 0.43
N GLU A 112 -2.58 -20.02 1.39
CA GLU A 112 -2.75 -18.57 1.60
C GLU A 112 -2.10 -17.71 0.51
N ILE A 113 -1.21 -18.24 -0.32
CA ILE A 113 -0.68 -17.56 -1.50
C ILE A 113 -1.83 -17.07 -2.40
N PHE A 114 -2.87 -17.88 -2.54
CA PHE A 114 -4.05 -17.59 -3.37
C PHE A 114 -5.07 -16.66 -2.70
N MET A 115 -4.79 -16.15 -1.50
CA MET A 115 -5.70 -15.30 -0.73
C MET A 115 -5.18 -13.87 -0.59
N PRO A 116 -5.20 -13.03 -1.65
CA PRO A 116 -4.69 -11.66 -1.61
C PRO A 116 -5.46 -10.76 -0.63
N TRP A 117 -6.71 -11.11 -0.31
CA TRP A 117 -7.55 -10.36 0.65
C TRP A 117 -7.09 -10.47 2.10
N LYS A 118 -6.26 -11.45 2.44
CA LYS A 118 -5.64 -11.55 3.77
C LYS A 118 -4.52 -10.53 4.00
N GLY A 119 -4.20 -9.74 2.98
CA GLY A 119 -3.12 -8.75 3.02
C GLY A 119 -1.81 -9.32 2.50
N GLY A 120 -0.74 -8.51 2.63
CA GLY A 120 0.58 -8.89 2.13
C GLY A 120 0.70 -8.73 0.61
N LEU A 121 0.80 -7.46 0.18
CA LEU A 121 1.07 -7.08 -1.20
C LEU A 121 2.38 -6.28 -1.23
N ALA A 122 3.32 -6.69 -2.07
CA ALA A 122 4.60 -6.02 -2.26
C ALA A 122 4.63 -5.29 -3.61
N SER A 123 4.81 -3.97 -3.58
CA SER A 123 4.87 -3.15 -4.79
C SER A 123 5.97 -3.59 -5.77
N HIS A 124 7.10 -4.03 -5.25
CA HIS A 124 8.22 -4.54 -6.06
C HIS A 124 7.82 -5.73 -6.93
N GLY A 125 7.08 -6.70 -6.36
CA GLY A 125 6.59 -7.85 -7.10
C GLY A 125 5.62 -7.46 -8.20
N GLY A 126 4.69 -6.53 -7.92
CA GLY A 126 3.79 -5.96 -8.92
C GLY A 126 4.54 -5.32 -10.09
N THR A 127 5.52 -4.47 -9.78
CA THR A 127 6.33 -3.78 -10.80
C THR A 127 7.09 -4.76 -11.69
N ILE A 128 7.71 -5.78 -11.11
CA ILE A 128 8.47 -6.80 -11.87
C ILE A 128 7.55 -7.55 -12.82
N VAL A 129 6.41 -8.04 -12.34
CA VAL A 129 5.45 -8.80 -13.17
C VAL A 129 4.88 -7.92 -14.28
N LEU A 130 4.53 -6.66 -13.98
CA LEU A 130 4.04 -5.74 -15.00
C LEU A 130 5.08 -5.47 -16.09
N PHE A 131 6.34 -5.30 -15.70
CA PHE A 131 7.42 -5.09 -16.67
C PHE A 131 7.50 -6.25 -17.67
N PHE A 132 7.44 -7.50 -17.20
CA PHE A 132 7.46 -8.66 -18.07
C PHE A 132 6.15 -8.89 -18.85
N ALA A 133 5.01 -8.53 -18.28
CA ALA A 133 3.71 -8.68 -18.95
C ALA A 133 3.50 -7.69 -20.11
N MET A 134 4.26 -6.58 -20.11
CA MET A 134 4.20 -5.55 -21.17
C MET A 134 5.26 -5.72 -22.26
N MET A 135 6.18 -6.69 -22.12
CA MET A 135 7.16 -7.05 -23.14
C MET A 135 6.60 -8.06 -24.13
#